data_a95d64118a330d623105e9a82854c409
#
_entry.id   a95d64118a330d623105e9a82854c409
#
_cell.length_a   1.000
_cell.length_b   1.000
_cell.length_c   1.000
_cell.angle_alpha   90.00
_cell.angle_beta   90.00
_cell.angle_gamma   90.00
#
_symmetry.space_group_name_H-M   'P 1'
#
loop_
_entity.id
_entity.type
_entity.pdbx_description
1 polymer ?
#
loop_
_entity_poly.entity_id
_entity_poly.type
_entity_poly.pdbx_seq_one_letter_code
_entity_poly.pdbx_strand_id
1 'polypeptide(L)'
;MSKLSTFFEKSKIISKLKSIKHIEIYLVIILAGIVLLIWFGDFGLKSTKASTETKQISSTVAVYTQELENKLEKTLSQIEGAGEVCVMITLDGSSQLILAYETENKSNTTDNTTSSGTSTKTNNTSTNSTPIIINTNGQSSPLVLSEIMPNIKGVVVVCEGASNIRVKLNILEAIQALLGVNSSQVEIFVKG
;
A
#
# COMPACT_ATOMS: atom_id res chain seq x y z
N MET A 1 -25.11 -37.82 -21.90
CA MET A 1 -25.04 -38.09 -23.36
C MET A 1 -25.22 -36.81 -24.15
N SER A 2 -24.29 -35.81 -24.06
CA SER A 2 -24.45 -34.55 -24.81
C SER A 2 -23.12 -33.91 -25.26
N LYS A 3 -22.04 -34.67 -25.36
CA LYS A 3 -20.75 -34.17 -25.86
C LYS A 3 -20.32 -34.73 -27.24
N LEU A 4 -21.13 -35.56 -27.87
CA LEU A 4 -20.84 -36.15 -29.19
C LEU A 4 -21.52 -35.43 -30.35
N SER A 5 -22.52 -34.59 -30.12
CA SER A 5 -23.24 -33.86 -31.17
C SER A 5 -22.48 -32.64 -31.71
N THR A 6 -21.63 -32.03 -30.93
CA THR A 6 -20.83 -30.83 -31.32
C THR A 6 -19.60 -31.18 -32.18
N PHE A 7 -19.19 -32.45 -32.23
CA PHE A 7 -18.05 -32.87 -33.04
C PHE A 7 -18.42 -33.17 -34.50
N PHE A 8 -19.70 -33.54 -34.76
CA PHE A 8 -20.19 -33.83 -36.11
C PHE A 8 -20.60 -32.57 -36.89
N GLU A 9 -20.92 -31.49 -36.24
CA GLU A 9 -21.27 -30.23 -36.91
C GLU A 9 -20.03 -29.51 -37.48
N LYS A 10 -18.84 -29.70 -36.86
CA LYS A 10 -17.59 -29.11 -37.29
C LYS A 10 -17.06 -29.70 -38.62
N SER A 11 -17.43 -30.94 -38.97
CA SER A 11 -17.02 -31.58 -40.21
C SER A 11 -17.77 -31.09 -41.47
N LYS A 12 -19.02 -30.58 -41.30
CA LYS A 12 -19.81 -30.00 -42.37
C LYS A 12 -19.40 -28.61 -42.80
N ILE A 13 -18.74 -27.86 -41.87
CA ILE A 13 -18.20 -26.53 -42.15
C ILE A 13 -16.88 -26.65 -42.94
N ILE A 14 -16.08 -27.66 -42.67
CA ILE A 14 -14.78 -27.90 -43.34
C ILE A 14 -14.99 -28.35 -44.79
N SER A 15 -16.06 -29.08 -45.10
CA SER A 15 -16.34 -29.52 -46.49
C SER A 15 -16.86 -28.39 -47.39
N LYS A 16 -17.51 -27.34 -46.83
CA LYS A 16 -17.95 -26.15 -47.56
C LYS A 16 -16.81 -25.16 -47.87
N LEU A 17 -15.74 -25.20 -47.09
CA LEU A 17 -14.53 -24.36 -47.31
C LEU A 17 -13.64 -24.86 -48.46
N LYS A 18 -13.75 -26.14 -48.87
CA LYS A 18 -12.92 -26.74 -49.93
C LYS A 18 -13.31 -26.34 -51.37
N SER A 19 -14.42 -25.58 -51.53
CA SER A 19 -14.96 -25.15 -52.83
C SER A 19 -14.47 -23.74 -53.26
N ILE A 20 -13.63 -23.07 -52.51
CA ILE A 20 -13.14 -21.74 -52.89
C ILE A 20 -11.75 -21.89 -53.52
N LYS A 21 -11.64 -21.52 -54.78
CA LYS A 21 -10.49 -21.72 -55.69
C LYS A 21 -9.19 -21.01 -55.25
N HIS A 22 -9.21 -20.29 -54.12
CA HIS A 22 -8.04 -19.55 -53.54
C HIS A 22 -7.98 -19.67 -52.03
N ILE A 23 -8.46 -20.77 -51.44
CA ILE A 23 -8.50 -20.97 -49.98
C ILE A 23 -7.08 -20.93 -49.36
N GLU A 24 -6.08 -21.37 -50.11
CA GLU A 24 -4.69 -21.35 -49.69
C GLU A 24 -4.19 -19.92 -49.43
N ILE A 25 -4.62 -18.97 -50.28
CA ILE A 25 -4.23 -17.55 -50.13
C ILE A 25 -4.87 -16.93 -48.90
N TYR A 26 -6.15 -17.23 -48.61
CA TYR A 26 -6.84 -16.75 -47.40
C TYR A 26 -6.27 -17.35 -46.15
N LEU A 27 -5.82 -18.60 -46.16
CA LEU A 27 -5.18 -19.24 -45.01
C LEU A 27 -3.82 -18.61 -44.70
N VAL A 28 -3.06 -18.26 -45.73
CA VAL A 28 -1.77 -17.53 -45.57
C VAL A 28 -2.01 -16.11 -45.06
N ILE A 29 -3.04 -15.41 -45.54
CA ILE A 29 -3.38 -14.04 -45.04
C ILE A 29 -3.82 -14.07 -43.57
N ILE A 30 -4.62 -15.06 -43.17
CA ILE A 30 -5.05 -15.20 -41.77
C ILE A 30 -3.84 -15.54 -40.89
N LEU A 31 -2.95 -16.43 -41.35
CA LEU A 31 -1.75 -16.80 -40.59
C LEU A 31 -0.78 -15.62 -40.49
N ALA A 32 -0.60 -14.84 -41.57
CA ALA A 32 0.18 -13.60 -41.54
C ALA A 32 -0.45 -12.54 -40.61
N GLY A 33 -1.77 -12.43 -40.60
CA GLY A 33 -2.51 -11.54 -39.67
C GLY A 33 -2.30 -11.92 -38.19
N ILE A 34 -2.31 -13.23 -37.89
CA ILE A 34 -2.03 -13.71 -36.53
C ILE A 34 -0.58 -13.43 -36.11
N VAL A 35 0.37 -13.64 -37.00
CA VAL A 35 1.79 -13.32 -36.75
C VAL A 35 1.99 -11.81 -36.54
N LEU A 36 1.31 -10.98 -37.33
CA LEU A 36 1.31 -9.53 -37.17
C LEU A 36 0.69 -9.10 -35.84
N LEU A 37 -0.40 -9.73 -35.40
CA LEU A 37 -1.02 -9.48 -34.10
C LEU A 37 -0.10 -9.90 -32.94
N ILE A 38 0.69 -10.97 -33.07
CA ILE A 38 1.65 -11.40 -32.07
C ILE A 38 2.85 -10.42 -32.04
N TRP A 39 3.29 -9.92 -33.19
CA TRP A 39 4.41 -8.96 -33.27
C TRP A 39 4.01 -7.54 -32.87
N PHE A 40 2.77 -7.12 -33.18
CA PHE A 40 2.22 -5.82 -32.76
C PHE A 40 1.40 -5.87 -31.48
N GLY A 41 1.08 -7.06 -30.95
CA GLY A 41 0.28 -7.26 -29.75
C GLY A 41 0.96 -6.81 -28.46
N ASP A 42 2.25 -6.50 -28.50
CA ASP A 42 2.97 -5.88 -27.37
C ASP A 42 2.78 -4.35 -27.30
N PHE A 43 2.05 -3.78 -28.30
CA PHE A 43 1.71 -2.37 -28.33
C PHE A 43 0.25 -2.15 -27.91
N GLY A 44 0.01 -2.14 -26.56
CA GLY A 44 -1.08 -1.37 -26.01
C GLY A 44 -2.35 -2.05 -25.54
N LEU A 45 -2.29 -3.25 -24.96
CA LEU A 45 -3.26 -3.58 -23.92
C LEU A 45 -2.66 -3.19 -22.56
N LYS A 46 -2.47 -1.90 -22.35
CA LYS A 46 -2.52 -1.35 -20.98
C LYS A 46 -3.92 -1.66 -20.48
N SER A 47 -4.05 -2.80 -19.82
CA SER A 47 -5.18 -3.06 -18.94
C SER A 47 -5.25 -1.86 -18.00
N THR A 48 -6.25 -1.01 -18.19
CA THR A 48 -6.62 0.01 -17.24
C THR A 48 -7.18 -0.77 -16.03
N LYS A 49 -6.25 -1.31 -15.21
CA LYS A 49 -6.58 -1.66 -13.84
C LYS A 49 -6.94 -0.32 -13.21
N ALA A 50 -8.20 -0.17 -12.89
CA ALA A 50 -8.64 0.82 -11.92
C ALA A 50 -7.70 0.66 -10.71
N SER A 51 -6.70 1.53 -10.64
CA SER A 51 -5.78 1.60 -9.52
C SER A 51 -6.60 2.19 -8.38
N THR A 52 -7.13 1.32 -7.56
CA THR A 52 -7.59 1.67 -6.22
C THR A 52 -6.43 2.40 -5.54
N GLU A 53 -6.68 3.60 -5.06
CA GLU A 53 -5.72 4.52 -4.40
C GLU A 53 -4.93 3.89 -3.23
N THR A 54 -5.33 2.73 -2.77
CA THR A 54 -4.65 1.92 -1.75
C THR A 54 -3.20 1.54 -2.10
N LYS A 55 -2.81 1.58 -3.38
CA LYS A 55 -1.47 1.15 -3.81
C LYS A 55 -0.39 2.22 -3.66
N GLN A 56 -0.75 3.50 -3.60
CA GLN A 56 0.22 4.59 -3.42
C GLN A 56 0.70 4.70 -1.96
N ILE A 57 -0.19 4.51 -1.00
CA ILE A 57 0.14 4.58 0.44
C ILE A 57 1.12 3.46 0.83
N SER A 58 0.89 2.23 0.35
CA SER A 58 1.79 1.09 0.62
C SER A 58 3.19 1.27 0.02
N SER A 59 3.32 1.99 -1.10
CA SER A 59 4.62 2.26 -1.71
C SER A 59 5.44 3.29 -0.92
N THR A 60 4.80 4.32 -0.37
CA THR A 60 5.48 5.37 0.42
C THR A 60 6.08 4.80 1.70
N VAL A 61 5.31 3.99 2.43
CA VAL A 61 5.77 3.33 3.67
C VAL A 61 6.93 2.38 3.38
N ALA A 62 6.84 1.57 2.31
CA ALA A 62 7.91 0.63 1.95
C ALA A 62 9.21 1.36 1.58
N VAL A 63 9.13 2.43 0.79
CA VAL A 63 10.30 3.26 0.43
C VAL A 63 10.91 3.91 1.67
N TYR A 64 10.08 4.48 2.55
CA TYR A 64 10.54 5.06 3.81
C TYR A 64 11.26 4.04 4.69
N THR A 65 10.69 2.84 4.86
CA THR A 65 11.30 1.78 5.67
C THR A 65 12.64 1.36 5.11
N GLN A 66 12.72 1.13 3.80
CA GLN A 66 13.96 0.74 3.15
C GLN A 66 15.05 1.83 3.24
N GLU A 67 14.67 3.10 3.09
CA GLU A 67 15.61 4.21 3.26
C GLU A 67 16.14 4.29 4.70
N LEU A 68 15.27 4.04 5.68
CA LEU A 68 15.64 4.03 7.10
C LEU A 68 16.57 2.85 7.42
N GLU A 69 16.27 1.65 6.93
CA GLU A 69 17.11 0.45 7.04
C GLU A 69 18.51 0.72 6.45
N ASN A 70 18.59 1.23 5.22
CA ASN A 70 19.86 1.56 4.57
C ASN A 70 20.70 2.59 5.35
N LYS A 71 20.04 3.61 5.92
CA LYS A 71 20.72 4.61 6.75
C LYS A 71 21.26 4.01 8.06
N LEU A 72 20.47 3.13 8.68
CA LEU A 72 20.88 2.43 9.89
C LEU A 72 22.05 1.48 9.63
N GLU A 73 21.99 0.64 8.60
CA GLU A 73 23.07 -0.27 8.21
C GLU A 73 24.39 0.49 8.02
N LYS A 74 24.32 1.59 7.27
CA LYS A 74 25.50 2.44 7.03
C LYS A 74 26.04 3.09 8.31
N THR A 75 25.18 3.49 9.24
CA THR A 75 25.60 4.12 10.47
C THR A 75 26.14 3.11 11.48
N LEU A 76 25.44 1.98 11.64
CA LEU A 76 25.82 0.92 12.57
C LEU A 76 27.10 0.19 12.15
N SER A 77 27.36 0.04 10.84
CA SER A 77 28.61 -0.54 10.34
C SER A 77 29.87 0.31 10.65
N GLN A 78 29.69 1.59 11.03
CA GLN A 78 30.80 2.45 11.47
C GLN A 78 31.18 2.25 12.95
N ILE A 79 30.39 1.49 13.70
CA ILE A 79 30.71 1.14 15.09
C ILE A 79 31.94 0.21 15.08
N GLU A 80 32.93 0.52 15.90
CA GLU A 80 34.16 -0.29 15.98
C GLU A 80 33.83 -1.75 16.33
N GLY A 81 34.27 -2.65 15.47
CA GLY A 81 34.07 -4.09 15.61
C GLY A 81 32.68 -4.62 15.17
N ALA A 82 31.79 -3.77 14.66
CA ALA A 82 30.49 -4.22 14.16
C ALA A 82 30.59 -5.08 12.88
N GLY A 83 31.51 -4.72 11.98
CA GLY A 83 31.64 -5.36 10.67
C GLY A 83 30.45 -5.07 9.75
N GLU A 84 30.09 -6.04 8.95
CA GLU A 84 28.90 -5.93 8.09
C GLU A 84 27.63 -6.04 8.93
N VAL A 85 26.70 -5.11 8.73
CA VAL A 85 25.44 -5.01 9.46
C VAL A 85 24.28 -5.03 8.47
N CYS A 86 23.28 -5.85 8.73
CA CYS A 86 22.02 -5.87 8.03
C CYS A 86 20.89 -5.59 9.02
N VAL A 87 19.97 -4.70 8.66
CA VAL A 87 18.87 -4.25 9.52
C VAL A 87 17.55 -4.51 8.83
N MET A 88 16.59 -5.07 9.57
CA MET A 88 15.21 -5.23 9.14
C MET A 88 14.28 -4.59 10.16
N ILE A 89 13.39 -3.70 9.67
CA ILE A 89 12.42 -2.97 10.48
C ILE A 89 11.02 -3.46 10.18
N THR A 90 10.25 -3.75 11.22
CA THR A 90 8.82 -4.06 11.11
C THR A 90 8.02 -2.91 11.71
N LEU A 91 7.03 -2.43 10.95
CA LEU A 91 6.14 -1.34 11.36
C LEU A 91 4.82 -1.88 11.91
N ASP A 92 4.15 -1.10 12.75
CA ASP A 92 2.86 -1.42 13.34
C ASP A 92 1.72 -0.82 12.50
N GLY A 93 1.51 -1.38 11.31
CA GLY A 93 0.44 -0.97 10.40
C GLY A 93 0.89 -0.12 9.22
N SER A 94 -0.04 0.69 8.70
CA SER A 94 0.18 1.60 7.57
C SER A 94 0.21 3.06 8.05
N SER A 95 0.66 3.97 7.18
CA SER A 95 0.56 5.41 7.45
C SER A 95 -0.90 5.86 7.60
N GLN A 96 -1.11 6.92 8.40
CA GLN A 96 -2.41 7.53 8.65
C GLN A 96 -2.43 8.94 8.08
N LEU A 97 -3.46 9.22 7.27
CA LEU A 97 -3.67 10.56 6.75
C LEU A 97 -4.51 11.38 7.75
N ILE A 98 -3.99 12.53 8.15
CA ILE A 98 -4.74 13.52 8.92
C ILE A 98 -5.44 14.45 7.93
N LEU A 99 -6.77 14.39 7.93
CA LEU A 99 -7.60 15.20 7.06
C LEU A 99 -7.97 16.53 7.74
N ALA A 100 -8.22 17.55 6.92
CA ALA A 100 -8.83 18.78 7.39
C ALA A 100 -10.34 18.58 7.61
N TYR A 101 -10.86 19.06 8.74
CA TYR A 101 -12.28 19.02 9.07
C TYR A 101 -12.82 20.42 9.29
N GLU A 102 -14.01 20.67 8.77
CA GLU A 102 -14.86 21.78 9.19
C GLU A 102 -15.71 21.30 10.38
N THR A 103 -15.59 21.98 11.52
CA THR A 103 -16.30 21.62 12.74
C THR A 103 -17.34 22.68 13.06
N GLU A 104 -18.61 22.28 13.06
CA GLU A 104 -19.73 23.09 13.48
C GLU A 104 -20.18 22.70 14.90
N ASN A 105 -20.07 23.64 15.85
CA ASN A 105 -20.50 23.44 17.22
C ASN A 105 -21.81 24.18 17.43
N LYS A 106 -22.90 23.46 17.71
CA LYS A 106 -24.21 24.02 18.11
C LYS A 106 -24.41 23.77 19.59
N SER A 107 -24.54 24.86 20.36
CA SER A 107 -24.89 24.80 21.79
C SER A 107 -26.24 25.47 22.00
N ASN A 108 -27.22 24.69 22.44
CA ASN A 108 -28.53 25.19 22.84
C ASN A 108 -28.70 25.05 24.35
N THR A 109 -28.90 26.21 25.00
CA THR A 109 -29.22 26.25 26.43
C THR A 109 -30.72 26.52 26.57
N THR A 110 -31.44 25.64 27.22
CA THR A 110 -32.87 25.81 27.56
C THR A 110 -33.00 25.95 29.05
N ASP A 111 -33.45 27.12 29.48
CA ASP A 111 -33.77 27.40 30.89
C ASP A 111 -35.29 27.24 31.11
N ASN A 112 -35.69 26.19 31.77
CA ASN A 112 -37.08 25.93 32.14
C ASN A 112 -37.29 26.30 33.62
N THR A 113 -38.04 27.37 33.87
CA THR A 113 -38.45 27.74 35.21
C THR A 113 -39.90 27.33 35.43
N THR A 114 -40.14 26.43 36.38
CA THR A 114 -41.48 25.97 36.72
C THR A 114 -42.13 26.99 37.70
N SER A 115 -43.44 27.13 37.66
CA SER A 115 -44.19 28.01 38.53
C SER A 115 -43.98 27.79 40.05
N SER A 116 -43.38 26.67 40.43
CA SER A 116 -42.94 26.31 41.78
C SER A 116 -41.53 26.79 42.14
N GLY A 117 -40.85 27.59 41.29
CA GLY A 117 -39.55 28.16 41.58
C GLY A 117 -38.36 27.22 41.28
N THR A 118 -38.59 26.03 40.71
CA THR A 118 -37.52 25.13 40.32
C THR A 118 -37.02 25.49 38.90
N SER A 119 -35.74 25.87 38.78
CA SER A 119 -35.10 26.15 37.50
C SER A 119 -34.28 24.95 37.07
N THR A 120 -34.57 24.39 35.88
CA THR A 120 -33.78 23.34 35.24
C THR A 120 -33.10 23.90 34.01
N LYS A 121 -31.76 23.87 33.99
CA LYS A 121 -30.94 24.31 32.88
C LYS A 121 -30.46 23.09 32.10
N THR A 122 -30.90 22.95 30.85
CA THR A 122 -30.49 21.88 29.96
C THR A 122 -29.57 22.45 28.90
N ASN A 123 -28.32 21.99 28.88
CA ASN A 123 -27.34 22.31 27.83
C ASN A 123 -27.23 21.15 26.86
N ASN A 124 -27.63 21.34 25.60
CA ASN A 124 -27.44 20.42 24.52
C ASN A 124 -26.32 20.94 23.62
N THR A 125 -25.20 20.23 23.58
CA THR A 125 -24.10 20.52 22.66
C THR A 125 -24.05 19.46 21.59
N SER A 126 -24.11 19.87 20.32
CA SER A 126 -23.93 19.01 19.15
C SER A 126 -22.70 19.49 18.38
N THR A 127 -21.75 18.58 18.15
CA THR A 127 -20.56 18.83 17.33
C THR A 127 -20.69 18.01 16.05
N ASN A 128 -20.67 18.67 14.91
CA ASN A 128 -20.65 18.03 13.60
C ASN A 128 -19.32 18.34 12.92
N SER A 129 -18.59 17.29 12.51
CA SER A 129 -17.30 17.42 11.82
C SER A 129 -17.40 16.80 10.42
N THR A 130 -17.16 17.62 9.40
CA THR A 130 -17.22 17.19 8.00
C THR A 130 -15.84 17.36 7.36
N PRO A 131 -15.29 16.35 6.66
CA PRO A 131 -14.02 16.49 5.97
C PRO A 131 -14.11 17.52 4.83
N ILE A 132 -13.11 18.38 4.71
CA ILE A 132 -13.02 19.36 3.64
C ILE A 132 -12.61 18.65 2.35
N ILE A 133 -13.43 18.78 1.31
CA ILE A 133 -13.18 18.20 -0.01
C ILE A 133 -12.68 19.31 -0.95
N ILE A 134 -11.57 19.05 -1.63
CA ILE A 134 -11.02 19.87 -2.68
C ILE A 134 -11.26 19.22 -4.05
N ASN A 135 -11.58 20.04 -5.04
CA ASN A 135 -11.75 19.62 -6.43
C ASN A 135 -10.57 20.10 -7.26
N THR A 136 -9.75 19.16 -7.73
CA THR A 136 -8.62 19.46 -8.61
C THR A 136 -8.79 18.70 -9.93
N ASN A 137 -8.83 19.40 -11.03
CA ASN A 137 -8.99 18.83 -12.38
C ASN A 137 -10.21 17.89 -12.53
N GLY A 138 -11.33 18.21 -11.83
CA GLY A 138 -12.57 17.42 -11.89
C GLY A 138 -12.56 16.18 -10.99
N GLN A 139 -11.51 15.97 -10.20
CA GLN A 139 -11.41 14.91 -9.21
C GLN A 139 -11.57 15.48 -7.80
N SER A 140 -12.51 14.92 -7.05
CA SER A 140 -12.77 15.31 -5.65
C SER A 140 -11.92 14.46 -4.73
N SER A 141 -11.14 15.12 -3.87
CA SER A 141 -10.31 14.45 -2.86
C SER A 141 -10.36 15.19 -1.52
N PRO A 142 -10.24 14.49 -0.38
CA PRO A 142 -10.16 15.14 0.91
C PRO A 142 -8.87 15.96 1.03
N LEU A 143 -8.94 17.10 1.71
CA LEU A 143 -7.76 17.91 2.03
C LEU A 143 -6.93 17.21 3.11
N VAL A 144 -5.74 16.74 2.75
CA VAL A 144 -4.78 16.12 3.66
C VAL A 144 -3.90 17.20 4.27
N LEU A 145 -3.86 17.27 5.62
CA LEU A 145 -3.01 18.19 6.37
C LEU A 145 -1.62 17.62 6.61
N SER A 146 -1.56 16.32 6.95
CA SER A 146 -0.30 15.61 7.17
C SER A 146 -0.49 14.11 7.05
N GLU A 147 0.62 13.41 6.87
CA GLU A 147 0.70 11.94 6.91
C GLU A 147 1.57 11.55 8.11
N ILE A 148 1.03 10.70 8.98
CA ILE A 148 1.76 10.13 10.12
C ILE A 148 2.28 8.77 9.70
N MET A 149 3.59 8.57 9.80
CA MET A 149 4.21 7.27 9.59
C MET A 149 3.89 6.32 10.76
N PRO A 150 3.75 5.02 10.49
CA PRO A 150 3.45 4.04 11.54
C PRO A 150 4.63 3.89 12.51
N ASN A 151 4.32 3.50 13.74
CA ASN A 151 5.34 3.22 14.75
C ASN A 151 6.15 1.97 14.40
N ILE A 152 7.39 1.93 14.87
CA ILE A 152 8.24 0.74 14.75
C ILE A 152 7.77 -0.30 15.76
N LYS A 153 7.40 -1.48 15.28
CA LYS A 153 6.99 -2.62 16.08
C LYS A 153 8.16 -3.43 16.58
N GLY A 154 9.18 -3.60 15.73
CA GLY A 154 10.37 -4.36 16.05
C GLY A 154 11.48 -4.15 15.04
N VAL A 155 12.71 -4.40 15.50
CA VAL A 155 13.94 -4.29 14.72
C VAL A 155 14.76 -5.55 14.92
N VAL A 156 15.20 -6.14 13.82
CA VAL A 156 16.16 -7.25 13.82
C VAL A 156 17.44 -6.78 13.17
N VAL A 157 18.56 -7.03 13.84
CA VAL A 157 19.89 -6.70 13.33
C VAL A 157 20.74 -7.96 13.26
N VAL A 158 21.38 -8.17 12.14
CA VAL A 158 22.37 -9.23 11.94
C VAL A 158 23.71 -8.58 11.67
N CYS A 159 24.72 -8.82 12.51
CA CYS A 159 26.03 -8.25 12.33
C CYS A 159 27.16 -9.23 12.68
N GLU A 160 28.31 -9.07 12.02
CA GLU A 160 29.47 -9.94 12.24
C GLU A 160 30.04 -9.83 13.68
N GLY A 161 30.04 -8.60 14.20
CA GLY A 161 30.59 -8.30 15.54
C GLY A 161 29.70 -8.63 16.71
N ALA A 162 28.48 -9.15 16.49
CA ALA A 162 27.53 -9.44 17.58
C ALA A 162 27.98 -10.57 18.54
N SER A 163 29.01 -11.33 18.19
CA SER A 163 29.66 -12.28 19.10
C SER A 163 30.34 -11.57 20.29
N ASN A 164 30.77 -10.30 20.11
CA ASN A 164 31.31 -9.49 21.15
C ASN A 164 30.18 -8.74 21.89
N ILE A 165 30.00 -9.04 23.16
CA ILE A 165 28.92 -8.44 23.98
C ILE A 165 28.99 -6.90 24.04
N ARG A 166 30.17 -6.29 24.00
CA ARG A 166 30.34 -4.84 23.99
C ARG A 166 29.81 -4.23 22.71
N VAL A 167 30.12 -4.84 21.56
CA VAL A 167 29.63 -4.41 20.25
C VAL A 167 28.11 -4.55 20.19
N LYS A 168 27.58 -5.70 20.66
CA LYS A 168 26.13 -5.94 20.73
C LYS A 168 25.42 -4.87 21.56
N LEU A 169 25.97 -4.48 22.72
CA LEU A 169 25.38 -3.43 23.56
C LEU A 169 25.46 -2.05 22.89
N ASN A 170 26.58 -1.69 22.28
CA ASN A 170 26.72 -0.42 21.57
C ASN A 170 25.71 -0.29 20.42
N ILE A 171 25.50 -1.38 19.66
CA ILE A 171 24.50 -1.41 18.59
C ILE A 171 23.08 -1.27 19.17
N LEU A 172 22.76 -1.96 20.26
CA LEU A 172 21.46 -1.87 20.92
C LEU A 172 21.19 -0.43 21.38
N GLU A 173 22.13 0.20 22.07
CA GLU A 173 22.00 1.59 22.54
C GLU A 173 21.84 2.57 21.38
N ALA A 174 22.61 2.39 20.30
CA ALA A 174 22.50 3.20 19.10
C ALA A 174 21.10 3.10 18.45
N ILE A 175 20.56 1.89 18.31
CA ILE A 175 19.21 1.67 17.75
C ILE A 175 18.14 2.32 18.64
N GLN A 176 18.22 2.12 19.94
CA GLN A 176 17.29 2.74 20.90
C GLN A 176 17.31 4.27 20.81
N ALA A 177 18.50 4.86 20.74
CA ALA A 177 18.67 6.31 20.64
C ALA A 177 18.15 6.87 19.30
N LEU A 178 18.36 6.15 18.18
CA LEU A 178 17.97 6.61 16.84
C LEU A 178 16.47 6.42 16.55
N LEU A 179 15.88 5.31 17.02
CA LEU A 179 14.52 4.94 16.69
C LEU A 179 13.51 5.16 17.83
N GLY A 180 13.97 5.44 19.05
CA GLY A 180 13.10 5.60 20.22
C GLY A 180 12.40 4.30 20.65
N VAL A 181 12.95 3.14 20.28
CA VAL A 181 12.37 1.83 20.59
C VAL A 181 12.89 1.26 21.90
N ASN A 182 12.12 0.39 22.55
CA ASN A 182 12.55 -0.31 23.76
C ASN A 182 13.47 -1.49 23.43
N SER A 183 14.31 -1.90 24.39
CA SER A 183 15.19 -3.07 24.23
C SER A 183 14.45 -4.36 23.89
N SER A 184 13.20 -4.51 24.36
CA SER A 184 12.35 -5.66 24.04
C SER A 184 11.87 -5.73 22.60
N GLN A 185 12.03 -4.64 21.85
CA GLN A 185 11.66 -4.56 20.43
C GLN A 185 12.85 -4.75 19.49
N VAL A 186 14.06 -4.92 20.06
CA VAL A 186 15.30 -5.04 19.28
C VAL A 186 15.96 -6.38 19.57
N GLU A 187 16.24 -7.14 18.51
CA GLU A 187 17.00 -8.39 18.63
C GLU A 187 18.23 -8.35 17.72
N ILE A 188 19.38 -8.79 18.24
CA ILE A 188 20.66 -8.72 17.53
C ILE A 188 21.26 -10.12 17.46
N PHE A 189 21.49 -10.58 16.24
CA PHE A 189 22.04 -11.87 15.89
C PHE A 189 23.44 -11.77 15.31
N VAL A 190 24.23 -12.80 15.51
CA VAL A 190 25.55 -12.93 14.87
C VAL A 190 25.33 -13.36 13.43
N LYS A 191 26.03 -12.71 12.51
CA LYS A 191 26.08 -13.14 11.10
C LYS A 191 26.87 -14.46 11.01
N GLY A 192 26.25 -15.47 10.37
CA GLY A 192 26.86 -16.79 10.14
C GLY A 192 27.78 -16.82 8.95
#